data_8c9cd7517c3cf87dc2694c8605b13526
#
_entry.id   8c9cd7517c3cf87dc2694c8605b13526
#
_cell.length_a   1.000
_cell.length_b   1.000
_cell.length_c   1.000
_cell.angle_alpha   90.00
_cell.angle_beta   90.00
_cell.angle_gamma   90.00
#
_symmetry.space_group_name_H-M   'P 1'
#
loop_
_entity.id
_entity.type
_entity.pdbx_description
1 polymer ?
#
loop_
_entity_poly.entity_id
_entity_poly.type
_entity_poly.pdbx_seq_one_letter_code
_entity_poly.pdbx_strand_id
1 'polypeptide(L)'
;MKRIFLFFLMLSVLFVAGNAMAVEWVAADQKTIGWDPVSTLATGETIPAGDAIVYRVYIKRDGQAEGTMIANSVTATQYTLTLDQEGRFFVGIQSVRVYTVDGQDLMSESEIAWSDIPANCNGNDFGIVYLIPPADVGGIGAN
;
A
#
# COMPACT_ATOMS: atom_id res chain seq x y z
N MET A 1 64.06 27.68 -10.76
CA MET A 1 62.87 27.97 -9.95
C MET A 1 61.72 27.12 -10.44
N LYS A 2 61.39 26.05 -9.72
CA LYS A 2 60.30 25.14 -10.07
C LYS A 2 59.02 25.65 -9.39
N ARG A 3 58.03 26.10 -10.17
CA ARG A 3 56.70 26.48 -9.69
C ARG A 3 55.85 25.20 -9.61
N ILE A 4 55.55 24.80 -8.39
CA ILE A 4 54.62 23.72 -8.08
C ILE A 4 53.20 24.29 -8.16
N PHE A 5 52.43 23.89 -9.19
CA PHE A 5 51.00 24.19 -9.29
C PHE A 5 50.24 23.16 -8.46
N LEU A 6 49.73 23.58 -7.31
CA LEU A 6 48.85 22.78 -6.47
C LEU A 6 47.43 22.86 -7.05
N PHE A 7 47.00 21.80 -7.72
CA PHE A 7 45.61 21.67 -8.18
C PHE A 7 44.75 21.20 -7.00
N PHE A 8 44.00 22.12 -6.42
CA PHE A 8 42.92 21.81 -5.48
C PHE A 8 41.76 21.25 -6.30
N LEU A 9 41.63 19.94 -6.34
CA LEU A 9 40.43 19.25 -6.85
C LEU A 9 39.34 19.35 -5.77
N MET A 10 38.48 20.36 -5.90
CA MET A 10 37.28 20.51 -5.06
C MET A 10 36.25 19.48 -5.50
N LEU A 11 36.25 18.31 -4.84
CA LEU A 11 35.24 17.28 -4.99
C LEU A 11 33.96 17.78 -4.34
N SER A 12 33.12 18.47 -5.11
CA SER A 12 31.75 18.79 -4.71
C SER A 12 30.92 17.51 -4.73
N VAL A 13 30.80 16.90 -3.58
CA VAL A 13 29.82 15.83 -3.33
C VAL A 13 28.44 16.47 -3.40
N LEU A 14 27.78 16.32 -4.54
CA LEU A 14 26.37 16.68 -4.69
C LEU A 14 25.57 15.66 -3.87
N PHE A 15 25.21 16.03 -2.64
CA PHE A 15 24.17 15.34 -1.89
C PHE A 15 22.86 15.57 -2.63
N VAL A 16 22.46 14.64 -3.47
CA VAL A 16 21.07 14.51 -3.90
C VAL A 16 20.31 14.04 -2.66
N ALA A 17 19.80 14.99 -1.88
CA ALA A 17 18.79 14.70 -0.88
C ALA A 17 17.56 14.20 -1.65
N GLY A 18 17.45 12.89 -1.82
CA GLY A 18 16.22 12.28 -2.23
C GLY A 18 15.18 12.68 -1.20
N ASN A 19 14.15 13.42 -1.62
CA ASN A 19 12.98 13.64 -0.80
C ASN A 19 12.35 12.27 -0.55
N ALA A 20 12.71 11.62 0.56
CA ALA A 20 11.93 10.53 1.09
C ALA A 20 10.60 11.17 1.50
N MET A 21 9.61 11.07 0.64
CA MET A 21 8.24 11.46 0.97
C MET A 21 7.86 10.61 2.18
N ALA A 22 7.56 11.25 3.30
CA ALA A 22 7.11 10.54 4.48
C ALA A 22 5.72 9.97 4.20
N VAL A 23 5.50 8.72 4.60
CA VAL A 23 4.19 8.06 4.52
C VAL A 23 3.11 8.97 5.13
N GLU A 24 2.04 9.21 4.40
CA GLU A 24 0.88 9.95 4.93
C GLU A 24 0.07 9.03 5.86
N TRP A 25 -0.07 9.43 7.12
CA TRP A 25 -0.85 8.69 8.11
C TRP A 25 -2.26 9.25 8.22
N VAL A 26 -3.26 8.42 7.91
CA VAL A 26 -4.69 8.74 8.01
C VAL A 26 -5.24 8.15 9.30
N ALA A 27 -5.73 9.01 10.21
CA ALA A 27 -6.37 8.56 11.44
C ALA A 27 -7.82 8.12 11.15
N ALA A 28 -8.12 6.85 11.35
CA ALA A 28 -9.46 6.29 11.15
C ALA A 28 -9.62 4.93 11.84
N ASP A 29 -10.82 4.64 12.31
CA ASP A 29 -11.29 3.30 12.70
C ASP A 29 -11.86 2.55 11.50
N GLN A 30 -12.38 3.29 10.52
CA GLN A 30 -12.91 2.78 9.27
C GLN A 30 -12.43 3.61 8.08
N LYS A 31 -11.96 2.96 7.03
CA LYS A 31 -11.46 3.62 5.82
C LYS A 31 -11.80 2.82 4.58
N THR A 32 -12.39 3.49 3.59
CA THR A 32 -12.56 2.91 2.25
C THR A 32 -11.29 3.11 1.44
N ILE A 33 -10.75 2.01 0.94
CA ILE A 33 -9.59 1.95 0.07
C ILE A 33 -10.08 1.65 -1.33
N GLY A 34 -9.62 2.41 -2.31
CA GLY A 34 -9.91 2.20 -3.73
C GLY A 34 -8.64 1.91 -4.52
N TRP A 35 -8.76 1.22 -5.64
CA TRP A 35 -7.68 0.93 -6.58
C TRP A 35 -8.16 0.93 -8.02
N ASP A 36 -7.24 1.04 -8.96
CA ASP A 36 -7.56 0.98 -10.38
C ASP A 36 -7.86 -0.46 -10.81
N PRO A 37 -8.85 -0.68 -11.70
CA PRO A 37 -9.14 -2.00 -12.19
C PRO A 37 -7.99 -2.54 -13.04
N VAL A 38 -7.65 -3.82 -12.85
CA VAL A 38 -6.68 -4.51 -13.69
C VAL A 38 -7.32 -4.88 -15.02
N SER A 39 -6.75 -4.41 -16.12
CA SER A 39 -7.25 -4.62 -17.50
C SER A 39 -6.26 -5.37 -18.41
N THR A 40 -5.02 -5.55 -17.94
CA THR A 40 -3.97 -6.23 -18.72
C THR A 40 -3.27 -7.29 -17.89
N LEU A 41 -2.69 -8.27 -18.57
CA LEU A 41 -1.77 -9.24 -18.00
C LEU A 41 -0.41 -8.60 -17.69
N ALA A 42 0.43 -9.27 -16.92
CA ALA A 42 1.80 -8.83 -16.65
C ALA A 42 2.67 -8.70 -17.92
N THR A 43 2.28 -9.36 -19.01
CA THR A 43 2.90 -9.24 -20.34
C THR A 43 2.50 -7.96 -21.09
N GLY A 44 1.52 -7.20 -20.60
CA GLY A 44 0.92 -6.03 -21.26
C GLY A 44 -0.24 -6.38 -22.20
N GLU A 45 -0.55 -7.65 -22.40
CA GLU A 45 -1.67 -8.10 -23.21
C GLU A 45 -3.01 -7.87 -22.50
N THR A 46 -4.07 -7.64 -23.26
CA THR A 46 -5.43 -7.53 -22.72
C THR A 46 -5.85 -8.87 -22.09
N ILE A 47 -6.55 -8.79 -20.96
CA ILE A 47 -7.13 -9.98 -20.30
C ILE A 47 -8.12 -10.63 -21.27
N PRO A 48 -8.01 -11.97 -21.53
CA PRO A 48 -8.92 -12.68 -22.41
C PRO A 48 -10.38 -12.56 -22.00
N ALA A 49 -11.26 -12.48 -22.99
CA ALA A 49 -12.70 -12.49 -22.76
C ALA A 49 -13.11 -13.83 -22.10
N GLY A 50 -13.85 -13.75 -21.01
CA GLY A 50 -14.29 -14.90 -20.24
C GLY A 50 -13.47 -15.16 -18.98
N ASP A 51 -12.29 -14.56 -18.84
CA ASP A 51 -11.56 -14.56 -17.57
C ASP A 51 -12.15 -13.53 -16.62
N ALA A 52 -12.11 -13.83 -15.33
CA ALA A 52 -12.53 -12.91 -14.29
C ALA A 52 -11.32 -12.39 -13.51
N ILE A 53 -11.39 -11.13 -13.07
CA ILE A 53 -10.46 -10.55 -12.10
C ILE A 53 -11.20 -10.35 -10.79
N VAL A 54 -10.64 -10.90 -9.73
CA VAL A 54 -11.04 -10.64 -8.35
C VAL A 54 -9.84 -10.15 -7.57
N TYR A 55 -10.10 -9.53 -6.43
CA TYR A 55 -9.06 -8.95 -5.59
C TYR A 55 -9.05 -9.59 -4.21
N ARG A 56 -7.86 -9.65 -3.62
CA ARG A 56 -7.66 -9.95 -2.20
C ARG A 56 -7.13 -8.72 -1.51
N VAL A 57 -7.64 -8.47 -0.33
CA VAL A 57 -7.22 -7.34 0.52
C VAL A 57 -6.45 -7.87 1.70
N TYR A 58 -5.31 -7.27 1.96
CA TYR A 58 -4.40 -7.61 3.04
C TYR A 58 -4.16 -6.40 3.94
N ILE A 59 -3.80 -6.69 5.19
CA ILE A 59 -3.34 -5.69 6.14
C ILE A 59 -2.06 -6.17 6.81
N LYS A 60 -1.11 -5.27 7.01
CA LYS A 60 0.08 -5.52 7.83
C LYS A 60 0.29 -4.36 8.82
N ARG A 61 0.85 -4.67 9.98
CA ARG A 61 1.30 -3.63 10.91
C ARG A 61 2.58 -2.97 10.39
N ASP A 62 2.76 -1.70 10.73
CA ASP A 62 4.03 -1.00 10.51
C ASP A 62 5.19 -1.79 11.14
N GLY A 63 6.26 -1.97 10.38
CA GLY A 63 7.41 -2.80 10.75
C GLY A 63 7.28 -4.30 10.48
N GLN A 64 6.11 -4.79 10.01
CA GLN A 64 5.96 -6.18 9.58
C GLN A 64 6.27 -6.33 8.08
N ALA A 65 6.95 -7.42 7.71
CA ALA A 65 7.22 -7.75 6.31
C ALA A 65 5.99 -8.37 5.62
N GLU A 66 5.25 -9.19 6.35
CA GLU A 66 4.10 -9.93 5.84
C GLU A 66 2.79 -9.38 6.39
N GLY A 67 1.73 -9.54 5.62
CA GLY A 67 0.38 -9.16 6.00
C GLY A 67 -0.57 -10.34 6.13
N THR A 68 -1.72 -10.07 6.71
CA THR A 68 -2.84 -11.00 6.84
C THR A 68 -3.91 -10.65 5.82
N MET A 69 -4.43 -11.64 5.11
CA MET A 69 -5.57 -11.48 4.22
C MET A 69 -6.84 -11.25 5.05
N ILE A 70 -7.55 -10.15 4.75
CA ILE A 70 -8.78 -9.76 5.44
C ILE A 70 -10.03 -9.86 4.56
N ALA A 71 -9.84 -9.89 3.24
CA ALA A 71 -10.92 -10.14 2.30
C ALA A 71 -10.41 -10.94 1.10
N ASN A 72 -11.26 -11.82 0.60
CA ASN A 72 -11.00 -12.67 -0.57
C ASN A 72 -12.13 -12.47 -1.59
N SER A 73 -11.80 -12.67 -2.88
CA SER A 73 -12.78 -12.64 -3.98
C SER A 73 -13.59 -11.34 -4.07
N VAL A 74 -12.99 -10.21 -3.78
CA VAL A 74 -13.60 -8.88 -3.95
C VAL A 74 -13.68 -8.57 -5.44
N THR A 75 -14.88 -8.33 -5.97
CA THR A 75 -15.10 -7.99 -7.38
C THR A 75 -15.12 -6.48 -7.63
N ALA A 76 -15.39 -5.67 -6.61
CA ALA A 76 -15.32 -4.22 -6.65
C ALA A 76 -13.86 -3.74 -6.63
N THR A 77 -13.63 -2.52 -7.08
CA THR A 77 -12.33 -1.85 -7.00
C THR A 77 -12.21 -0.96 -5.77
N GLN A 78 -12.92 -1.31 -4.72
CA GLN A 78 -12.84 -0.68 -3.42
C GLN A 78 -13.23 -1.65 -2.31
N TYR A 79 -12.72 -1.38 -1.11
CA TYR A 79 -13.02 -2.15 0.09
C TYR A 79 -13.02 -1.23 1.32
N THR A 80 -14.02 -1.38 2.19
CA THR A 80 -14.06 -0.65 3.44
C THR A 80 -13.43 -1.48 4.54
N LEU A 81 -12.27 -1.03 4.97
CA LEU A 81 -11.51 -1.59 6.09
C LEU A 81 -12.10 -1.09 7.41
N THR A 82 -12.26 -1.97 8.39
CA THR A 82 -12.58 -1.63 9.77
C THR A 82 -11.47 -2.14 10.68
N LEU A 83 -10.94 -1.28 11.54
CA LEU A 83 -9.89 -1.59 12.50
C LEU A 83 -10.49 -1.74 13.90
N ASP A 84 -10.14 -2.81 14.57
CA ASP A 84 -10.57 -3.13 15.95
C ASP A 84 -9.41 -3.13 16.96
N GLN A 85 -8.18 -2.95 16.48
CA GLN A 85 -6.96 -2.93 17.28
C GLN A 85 -6.16 -1.68 17.00
N GLU A 86 -5.66 -1.07 18.07
CA GLU A 86 -4.77 0.09 17.95
C GLU A 86 -3.48 -0.25 17.20
N GLY A 87 -3.00 0.70 16.44
CA GLY A 87 -1.73 0.60 15.75
C GLY A 87 -1.67 1.38 14.46
N ARG A 88 -0.55 1.17 13.76
CA ARG A 88 -0.29 1.67 12.42
C ARG A 88 -0.34 0.52 11.46
N PHE A 89 -1.04 0.71 10.36
CA PHE A 89 -1.31 -0.36 9.39
C PHE A 89 -1.08 0.12 7.97
N PHE A 90 -0.61 -0.81 7.13
CA PHE A 90 -0.59 -0.67 5.69
C PHE A 90 -1.56 -1.65 5.05
N VAL A 91 -2.12 -1.26 3.91
CA VAL A 91 -3.07 -2.06 3.15
C VAL A 91 -2.39 -2.61 1.92
N GLY A 92 -2.66 -3.87 1.58
CA GLY A 92 -2.17 -4.53 0.37
C GLY A 92 -3.32 -5.02 -0.50
N ILE A 93 -3.18 -4.85 -1.80
CA ILE A 93 -4.14 -5.35 -2.79
C ILE A 93 -3.42 -6.31 -3.71
N GLN A 94 -4.02 -7.48 -3.93
CA GLN A 94 -3.56 -8.47 -4.88
C GLN A 94 -4.66 -8.74 -5.90
N SER A 95 -4.34 -8.71 -7.17
CA SER A 95 -5.26 -9.15 -8.22
C SER A 95 -5.10 -10.64 -8.47
N VAL A 96 -6.21 -11.31 -8.67
CA VAL A 96 -6.28 -12.74 -8.98
C VAL A 96 -7.09 -12.91 -10.25
N ARG A 97 -6.44 -13.46 -11.27
CA ARG A 97 -7.10 -13.88 -12.51
C ARG A 97 -7.68 -15.28 -12.30
N VAL A 98 -8.95 -15.43 -12.54
CA VAL A 98 -9.64 -16.72 -12.55
C VAL A 98 -10.00 -17.05 -14.00
N TYR A 99 -9.56 -18.21 -14.48
CA TYR A 99 -9.81 -18.67 -15.82
C TYR A 99 -10.15 -20.16 -15.82
N THR A 100 -11.03 -20.57 -16.70
CA THR A 100 -11.53 -21.95 -16.76
C THR A 100 -10.86 -22.71 -17.90
N VAL A 101 -10.29 -23.86 -17.59
CA VAL A 101 -9.70 -24.79 -18.56
C VAL A 101 -10.34 -26.16 -18.32
N ASP A 102 -10.95 -26.72 -19.35
CA ASP A 102 -11.60 -28.03 -19.29
C ASP A 102 -12.62 -28.19 -18.13
N GLY A 103 -13.32 -27.09 -17.80
CA GLY A 103 -14.30 -27.05 -16.72
C GLY A 103 -13.71 -26.92 -15.32
N GLN A 104 -12.40 -26.67 -15.20
CA GLN A 104 -11.73 -26.39 -13.94
C GLN A 104 -11.33 -24.91 -13.86
N ASP A 105 -11.64 -24.27 -12.74
CA ASP A 105 -11.17 -22.92 -12.46
C ASP A 105 -9.74 -22.97 -11.98
N LEU A 106 -8.88 -22.25 -12.68
CA LEU A 106 -7.47 -22.04 -12.35
C LEU A 106 -7.27 -20.58 -11.96
N MET A 107 -6.29 -20.33 -11.08
CA MET A 107 -5.98 -18.99 -10.58
C MET A 107 -4.53 -18.62 -10.89
N SER A 108 -4.35 -17.37 -11.26
CA SER A 108 -3.03 -16.73 -11.38
C SER A 108 -3.04 -15.43 -10.59
N GLU A 109 -2.03 -15.20 -9.76
CA GLU A 109 -1.98 -14.14 -8.77
C GLU A 109 -0.87 -13.15 -9.09
N SER A 110 -1.14 -11.86 -8.87
CA SER A 110 -0.11 -10.82 -8.91
C SER A 110 0.69 -10.81 -7.60
N GLU A 111 1.78 -10.02 -7.58
CA GLU A 111 2.36 -9.56 -6.31
C GLU A 111 1.36 -8.70 -5.54
N ILE A 112 1.53 -8.62 -4.22
CA ILE A 112 0.70 -7.73 -3.39
C ILE A 112 1.23 -6.30 -3.51
N ALA A 113 0.37 -5.39 -3.98
CA ALA A 113 0.67 -3.96 -4.04
C ALA A 113 0.40 -3.32 -2.67
N TRP A 114 1.45 -3.00 -1.92
CA TRP A 114 1.35 -2.41 -0.60
C TRP A 114 1.28 -0.87 -0.64
N SER A 115 0.50 -0.27 0.26
CA SER A 115 0.29 1.17 0.36
C SER A 115 1.48 1.97 0.90
N ASP A 116 2.47 1.29 1.48
CA ASP A 116 3.75 1.89 1.92
C ASP A 116 4.81 1.93 0.83
N ILE A 117 4.48 1.49 -0.38
CA ILE A 117 5.38 1.52 -1.54
C ILE A 117 4.90 2.61 -2.51
N PRO A 118 5.64 3.72 -2.65
CA PRO A 118 5.23 4.87 -3.48
C PRO A 118 4.86 4.51 -4.92
N ALA A 119 5.56 3.55 -5.52
CA ALA A 119 5.29 3.09 -6.89
C ALA A 119 3.89 2.48 -7.06
N ASN A 120 3.30 1.92 -6.00
CA ASN A 120 1.96 1.34 -6.02
C ASN A 120 0.86 2.40 -5.84
N CYS A 121 1.20 3.59 -5.36
CA CYS A 121 0.28 4.65 -4.94
C CYS A 121 0.47 5.95 -5.74
N ASN A 122 1.10 5.89 -6.92
CA ASN A 122 1.42 7.07 -7.73
C ASN A 122 2.20 8.15 -6.95
N GLY A 123 3.07 7.73 -6.02
CA GLY A 123 3.86 8.61 -5.17
C GLY A 123 3.13 9.13 -3.92
N ASN A 124 1.90 8.67 -3.66
CA ASN A 124 1.10 9.05 -2.49
C ASN A 124 0.95 7.87 -1.54
N ASP A 125 2.07 7.33 -1.08
CA ASP A 125 2.10 6.26 -0.10
C ASP A 125 1.42 6.67 1.21
N PHE A 126 0.62 5.76 1.76
CA PHE A 126 -0.18 6.06 2.94
C PHE A 126 -0.25 4.87 3.90
N GLY A 127 -0.53 5.20 5.16
CA GLY A 127 -0.87 4.24 6.20
C GLY A 127 -2.11 4.69 6.96
N ILE A 128 -2.70 3.79 7.71
CA ILE A 128 -3.84 4.06 8.57
C ILE A 128 -3.39 3.90 10.01
N VAL A 129 -3.71 4.89 10.85
CA VAL A 129 -3.48 4.83 12.29
C VAL A 129 -4.82 4.80 13.00
N TYR A 130 -5.00 3.81 13.86
CA TYR A 130 -6.16 3.71 14.73
C TYR A 130 -5.73 3.77 16.19
N LEU A 131 -6.42 4.61 16.93
CA LEU A 131 -6.28 4.74 18.40
C LEU A 131 -7.67 4.63 19.00
N ILE A 132 -7.84 3.77 19.98
CA ILE A 132 -9.09 3.65 20.72
C ILE A 132 -9.28 4.94 21.52
N PRO A 133 -10.43 5.63 21.38
CA PRO A 133 -10.67 6.85 22.15
C PRO A 133 -10.72 6.53 23.66
N PRO A 134 -10.28 7.46 24.52
CA PRO A 134 -10.42 7.28 25.97
C PRO A 134 -11.91 7.21 26.35
N ALA A 135 -12.19 6.62 27.49
CA ALA A 135 -13.54 6.61 28.01
C ALA A 135 -14.06 8.04 28.25
N ASP A 136 -15.37 8.20 28.15
CA ASP A 136 -16.02 9.49 28.38
C ASP A 136 -15.72 10.03 29.78
N VAL A 137 -15.56 11.34 29.89
CA VAL A 137 -15.40 12.01 31.16
C VAL A 137 -16.71 11.93 31.92
N GLY A 138 -16.70 11.22 33.05
CA GLY A 138 -17.83 11.15 33.99
C GLY A 138 -17.74 12.21 35.10
N GLY A 139 -18.86 12.43 35.81
CA GLY A 139 -18.86 13.22 37.04
C GLY A 139 -18.69 14.73 36.85
N ILE A 140 -19.09 15.29 35.70
CA ILE A 140 -19.11 16.74 35.50
C ILE A 140 -20.17 17.33 36.42
N GLY A 141 -19.73 18.09 37.42
CA GLY A 141 -20.61 18.81 38.36
C GLY A 141 -20.26 20.29 38.34
N ALA A 142 -21.28 21.16 38.51
CA ALA A 142 -21.05 22.58 38.81
C ALA A 142 -20.77 22.70 40.34
N ASN A 143 -19.59 23.26 40.70
CA ASN A 143 -19.25 23.64 42.07
C ASN A 143 -19.71 25.04 42.36
#